data_c5088757a4a225cb2ecb33f0a000a6ac
#
_entry.id   c5088757a4a225cb2ecb33f0a000a6ac
#
_cell.length_a   1.000
_cell.length_b   1.000
_cell.length_c   1.000
_cell.angle_alpha   90.00
_cell.angle_beta   90.00
_cell.angle_gamma   90.00
#
_symmetry.space_group_name_H-M   'P 1'
#
loop_
_entity.id
_entity.type
_entity.pdbx_description
1 polymer ?
#
loop_
_entity_poly.entity_id
_entity_poly.type
_entity_poly.pdbx_seq_one_letter_code
_entity_poly.pdbx_strand_id
1 'polypeptide(L)'
;MVMHLKNNILSVDYKGINIKNPIVIASGPAGNGEELSQTIDLSRIGMFTSKTVTMNRTDGNPPPRIVDVYGGIINSIGLQNPGFQSFMTETLPFLENLRIPVIVSLASNYAEELETMVKALDTRNIKFLEINFSCPNVDKGREPIGTNPNKIFHTVKKLKKLTKKNILIKFAPADAILELVQAAISAGAEGVVLSNCPKGMKIDINTMKPILKREFGGFAGPAIKPITLNQVYQVRKQFKDIMIIGTGGVINHEDALEYIMAGANLVGIGFGVMLDPFIPIQIIEQLEQWFKLRNLNYSSVFCKAQSL
;
A
#
# COMPACT_ATOMS: atom_id res chain seq x y z
N MET A 1 11.69 14.34 -36.97
CA MET A 1 12.48 13.29 -36.28
C MET A 1 11.65 12.79 -35.10
N VAL A 2 10.81 11.76 -35.33
CA VAL A 2 9.94 11.17 -34.29
C VAL A 2 10.83 10.33 -33.41
N MET A 3 11.12 10.82 -32.21
CA MET A 3 11.74 10.00 -31.16
C MET A 3 10.76 8.84 -30.87
N HIS A 4 11.06 7.65 -31.35
CA HIS A 4 10.47 6.43 -30.82
C HIS A 4 10.82 6.38 -29.32
N LEU A 5 9.84 6.71 -28.47
CA LEU A 5 9.85 6.32 -27.06
C LEU A 5 10.07 4.79 -27.07
N LYS A 6 11.30 4.36 -26.72
CA LYS A 6 11.55 2.94 -26.43
C LYS A 6 10.50 2.52 -25.43
N ASN A 7 9.58 1.67 -25.81
CA ASN A 7 8.56 1.12 -24.92
C ASN A 7 9.32 0.52 -23.73
N ASN A 8 9.21 1.16 -22.57
CA ASN A 8 9.81 0.63 -21.35
C ASN A 8 9.09 -0.69 -21.04
N ILE A 9 9.84 -1.79 -21.08
CA ILE A 9 9.30 -3.16 -20.93
C ILE A 9 8.58 -3.40 -19.60
N LEU A 10 8.81 -2.54 -18.60
CA LEU A 10 8.19 -2.60 -17.28
C LEU A 10 7.04 -1.59 -17.12
N SER A 11 6.77 -0.73 -18.11
CA SER A 11 5.76 0.32 -17.96
C SER A 11 4.37 -0.26 -17.76
N VAL A 12 3.63 0.37 -16.86
CA VAL A 12 2.24 0.06 -16.55
C VAL A 12 1.40 1.29 -16.91
N ASP A 13 0.42 1.14 -17.80
CA ASP A 13 -0.59 2.16 -18.03
C ASP A 13 -1.83 1.88 -17.18
N TYR A 14 -2.30 2.89 -16.48
CA TYR A 14 -3.56 2.83 -15.77
C TYR A 14 -4.40 4.07 -16.09
N LYS A 15 -5.42 3.91 -16.93
CA LYS A 15 -6.35 4.98 -17.34
C LYS A 15 -5.62 6.25 -17.83
N GLY A 16 -4.57 6.06 -18.64
CA GLY A 16 -3.75 7.15 -19.18
C GLY A 16 -2.70 7.72 -18.21
N ILE A 17 -2.53 7.13 -17.05
CA ILE A 17 -1.43 7.44 -16.13
C ILE A 17 -0.31 6.44 -16.42
N ASN A 18 0.78 6.90 -17.03
CA ASN A 18 1.94 6.08 -17.28
C ASN A 18 2.80 5.95 -16.02
N ILE A 19 2.97 4.72 -15.54
CA ILE A 19 3.81 4.36 -14.40
C ILE A 19 5.01 3.59 -14.96
N LYS A 20 6.23 4.09 -14.74
CA LYS A 20 7.44 3.61 -15.42
C LYS A 20 7.80 2.15 -15.14
N ASN A 21 7.42 1.61 -13.98
CA ASN A 21 7.58 0.21 -13.59
C ASN A 21 6.57 -0.15 -12.50
N PRO A 22 6.31 -1.44 -12.24
CA PRO A 22 5.24 -1.86 -11.33
C PRO A 22 5.58 -1.72 -9.83
N ILE A 23 6.75 -1.20 -9.45
CA ILE A 23 7.19 -1.17 -8.06
C ILE A 23 6.72 0.09 -7.36
N VAL A 24 6.09 -0.11 -6.19
CA VAL A 24 5.56 0.95 -5.30
C VAL A 24 6.23 0.85 -3.95
N ILE A 25 6.69 1.95 -3.39
CA ILE A 25 7.02 1.99 -1.96
C ILE A 25 5.72 2.02 -1.17
N ALA A 26 5.49 1.01 -0.33
CA ALA A 26 4.28 0.89 0.47
C ALA A 26 4.29 1.86 1.67
N SER A 27 3.10 2.31 2.08
CA SER A 27 2.93 3.20 3.23
C SER A 27 3.52 2.61 4.52
N GLY A 28 4.32 3.39 5.19
CA GLY A 28 4.84 3.14 6.55
C GLY A 28 6.36 3.05 6.63
N PRO A 29 7.02 1.99 6.12
CA PRO A 29 8.46 1.75 6.35
C PRO A 29 9.39 2.86 5.88
N ALA A 30 9.08 3.52 4.77
CA ALA A 30 9.90 4.60 4.21
C ALA A 30 9.49 6.01 4.71
N GLY A 31 8.65 6.10 5.74
CA GLY A 31 8.14 7.41 6.18
C GLY A 31 7.45 8.15 5.02
N ASN A 32 7.84 9.39 4.80
CA ASN A 32 7.38 10.20 3.67
C ASN A 32 8.41 10.30 2.54
N GLY A 33 9.51 9.56 2.62
CA GLY A 33 10.51 9.44 1.56
C GLY A 33 11.70 10.38 1.67
N GLU A 34 11.68 11.37 2.57
CA GLU A 34 12.76 12.35 2.72
C GLU A 34 14.09 11.68 3.07
N GLU A 35 14.10 10.81 4.09
CA GLU A 35 15.30 10.06 4.47
C GLU A 35 15.69 9.04 3.38
N LEU A 36 14.73 8.32 2.81
CA LEU A 36 15.00 7.34 1.75
C LEU A 36 15.59 8.00 0.51
N SER A 37 15.18 9.23 0.17
CA SER A 37 15.69 10.00 -0.98
C SER A 37 17.16 10.37 -0.86
N GLN A 38 17.73 10.34 0.34
CA GLN A 38 19.17 10.55 0.56
C GLN A 38 19.99 9.28 0.26
N THR A 39 19.33 8.13 0.20
CA THR A 39 19.97 6.83 0.02
C THR A 39 19.78 6.30 -1.41
N ILE A 40 18.57 6.44 -1.97
CA ILE A 40 18.25 5.97 -3.33
C ILE A 40 17.59 7.09 -4.14
N ASP A 41 17.74 7.02 -5.46
CA ASP A 41 17.00 7.89 -6.38
C ASP A 41 15.54 7.45 -6.49
N LEU A 42 14.64 8.12 -5.75
CA LEU A 42 13.21 7.84 -5.77
C LEU A 42 12.61 8.00 -7.16
N SER A 43 13.23 8.80 -8.05
CA SER A 43 12.73 8.94 -9.42
C SER A 43 12.79 7.63 -10.22
N ARG A 44 13.51 6.62 -9.76
CA ARG A 44 13.57 5.27 -10.38
C ARG A 44 12.39 4.39 -10.02
N ILE A 45 11.68 4.68 -8.92
CA ILE A 45 10.52 3.92 -8.43
C ILE A 45 9.28 4.23 -9.28
N GLY A 46 8.39 3.26 -9.43
CA GLY A 46 7.12 3.44 -10.17
C GLY A 46 6.16 4.40 -9.48
N MET A 47 5.91 4.20 -8.18
CA MET A 47 5.07 5.08 -7.34
C MET A 47 5.57 5.09 -5.89
N PHE A 48 5.22 6.14 -5.16
CA PHE A 48 5.52 6.27 -3.73
C PHE A 48 4.24 6.47 -2.92
N THR A 49 4.08 5.74 -1.80
CA THR A 49 2.96 5.95 -0.87
C THR A 49 3.47 6.61 0.41
N SER A 50 2.89 7.75 0.78
CA SER A 50 3.23 8.48 2.00
C SER A 50 2.98 7.65 3.26
N LYS A 51 3.59 8.03 4.37
CA LYS A 51 3.15 7.59 5.69
C LYS A 51 1.67 7.92 5.87
N THR A 52 0.90 6.98 6.42
CA THR A 52 -0.52 7.23 6.70
C THR A 52 -0.69 8.39 7.67
N VAL A 53 -1.52 9.36 7.27
CA VAL A 53 -1.81 10.58 8.02
C VAL A 53 -3.20 10.50 8.64
N THR A 54 -3.33 10.98 9.87
CA THR A 54 -4.61 11.16 10.57
C THR A 54 -4.94 12.65 10.72
N MET A 55 -6.20 12.99 10.99
CA MET A 55 -6.61 14.39 11.16
C MET A 55 -5.77 15.08 12.23
N ASN A 56 -5.66 14.46 13.38
CA ASN A 56 -4.87 14.97 14.50
C ASN A 56 -3.52 14.24 14.58
N ARG A 57 -2.52 14.88 15.22
CA ARG A 57 -1.25 14.25 15.55
C ARG A 57 -1.48 12.99 16.37
N THR A 58 -0.68 11.97 16.09
CA THR A 58 -0.67 10.70 16.82
C THR A 58 0.76 10.34 17.19
N ASP A 59 1.04 10.20 18.49
CA ASP A 59 2.39 9.84 18.98
C ASP A 59 2.70 8.35 18.79
N GLY A 60 1.69 7.55 18.43
CA GLY A 60 1.79 6.11 18.25
C GLY A 60 1.74 5.34 19.57
N ASN A 61 2.00 4.05 19.49
CA ASN A 61 2.02 3.18 20.66
C ASN A 61 3.31 3.36 21.47
N PRO A 62 3.31 3.13 22.80
CA PRO A 62 4.53 3.11 23.59
C PRO A 62 5.46 1.94 23.18
N PRO A 63 6.80 2.10 23.31
CA PRO A 63 7.75 1.02 23.03
C PRO A 63 7.66 -0.10 24.09
N PRO A 64 8.13 -1.31 23.75
CA PRO A 64 8.66 -1.79 22.47
C PRO A 64 7.58 -1.86 21.38
N ARG A 65 7.93 -1.42 20.13
CA ARG A 65 7.00 -1.33 19.00
C ARG A 65 7.26 -2.34 17.89
N ILE A 66 8.43 -2.96 17.88
CA ILE A 66 8.88 -3.92 16.87
C ILE A 66 9.58 -5.06 17.57
N VAL A 67 9.36 -6.28 17.08
CA VAL A 67 10.04 -7.49 17.53
C VAL A 67 10.25 -8.44 16.37
N ASP A 68 11.45 -9.03 16.29
CA ASP A 68 11.77 -10.05 15.30
C ASP A 68 11.06 -11.37 15.61
N VAL A 69 10.58 -12.00 14.56
CA VAL A 69 10.00 -13.34 14.59
C VAL A 69 10.52 -14.16 13.42
N TYR A 70 10.28 -15.47 13.44
CA TYR A 70 10.62 -16.30 12.28
C TYR A 70 9.84 -15.84 11.05
N GLY A 71 10.58 -15.56 9.98
CA GLY A 71 10.01 -15.12 8.70
C GLY A 71 9.59 -13.64 8.63
N GLY A 72 10.01 -12.79 9.60
CA GLY A 72 9.74 -11.35 9.55
C GLY A 72 9.76 -10.66 10.91
N ILE A 73 8.91 -9.66 11.04
CA ILE A 73 8.76 -8.85 12.26
C ILE A 73 7.28 -8.72 12.65
N ILE A 74 7.03 -8.49 13.93
CA ILE A 74 5.73 -7.97 14.39
C ILE A 74 5.93 -6.50 14.78
N ASN A 75 5.10 -5.62 14.24
CA ASN A 75 5.17 -4.18 14.49
C ASN A 75 3.85 -3.63 15.04
N SER A 76 3.95 -2.70 15.97
CA SER A 76 2.81 -2.01 16.60
C SER A 76 3.11 -0.51 16.71
N ILE A 77 3.24 0.16 15.56
CA ILE A 77 3.65 1.59 15.50
C ILE A 77 2.54 2.50 16.02
N GLY A 78 1.28 2.18 15.75
CA GLY A 78 0.13 2.97 16.21
C GLY A 78 -0.10 4.25 15.42
N LEU A 79 0.12 4.23 14.10
CA LEU A 79 -0.10 5.36 13.18
C LEU A 79 0.62 6.66 13.58
N GLN A 80 1.81 6.57 14.21
CA GLN A 80 2.59 7.77 14.54
C GLN A 80 2.75 8.68 13.32
N ASN A 81 2.26 9.92 13.45
CA ASN A 81 2.32 10.94 12.39
C ASN A 81 2.07 12.35 12.98
N PRO A 82 2.50 13.43 12.29
CA PRO A 82 2.38 14.80 12.80
C PRO A 82 0.97 15.40 12.75
N GLY A 83 0.00 14.70 12.15
CA GLY A 83 -1.34 15.20 11.86
C GLY A 83 -1.44 15.90 10.51
N PHE A 84 -2.69 16.04 10.03
CA PHE A 84 -2.97 16.48 8.67
C PHE A 84 -2.49 17.90 8.37
N GLN A 85 -2.62 18.84 9.33
CA GLN A 85 -2.19 20.22 9.11
C GLN A 85 -0.67 20.32 8.87
N SER A 86 0.15 19.70 9.73
CA SER A 86 1.61 19.65 9.56
C SER A 86 2.01 18.89 8.28
N PHE A 87 1.32 17.81 7.97
CA PHE A 87 1.53 17.09 6.70
C PHE A 87 1.33 18.00 5.48
N MET A 88 0.27 18.82 5.46
CA MET A 88 -0.05 19.71 4.34
C MET A 88 1.00 20.81 4.14
N THR A 89 1.60 21.31 5.21
CA THR A 89 2.55 22.45 5.16
C THR A 89 4.00 22.01 5.05
N GLU A 90 4.38 20.89 5.65
CA GLU A 90 5.78 20.46 5.77
C GLU A 90 6.11 19.32 4.80
N THR A 91 5.26 18.30 4.72
CA THR A 91 5.55 17.06 3.99
C THR A 91 5.03 17.06 2.55
N LEU A 92 3.80 17.52 2.35
CA LEU A 92 3.16 17.47 1.04
C LEU A 92 3.92 18.22 -0.06
N PRO A 93 4.55 19.39 0.19
CA PRO A 93 5.37 20.06 -0.82
C PRO A 93 6.54 19.21 -1.33
N PHE A 94 7.20 18.43 -0.46
CA PHE A 94 8.24 17.48 -0.87
C PHE A 94 7.65 16.39 -1.78
N LEU A 95 6.53 15.80 -1.39
CA LEU A 95 5.86 14.74 -2.15
C LEU A 95 5.38 15.22 -3.53
N GLU A 96 4.86 16.44 -3.64
CA GLU A 96 4.41 17.03 -4.90
C GLU A 96 5.59 17.31 -5.87
N ASN A 97 6.79 17.47 -5.36
CA ASN A 97 8.01 17.69 -6.15
C ASN A 97 8.67 16.36 -6.62
N LEU A 98 8.21 15.21 -6.14
CA LEU A 98 8.68 13.92 -6.64
C LEU A 98 8.30 13.75 -8.12
N ARG A 99 9.26 13.31 -8.95
CA ARG A 99 9.05 13.10 -10.40
C ARG A 99 8.37 11.76 -10.71
N ILE A 100 7.57 11.25 -9.78
CA ILE A 100 6.83 10.00 -9.87
C ILE A 100 5.42 10.21 -9.30
N PRO A 101 4.44 9.40 -9.70
CA PRO A 101 3.12 9.45 -9.07
C PRO A 101 3.19 9.13 -7.56
N VAL A 102 2.52 9.94 -6.76
CA VAL A 102 2.43 9.78 -5.31
C VAL A 102 1.02 9.36 -4.94
N ILE A 103 0.94 8.48 -3.94
CA ILE A 103 -0.28 8.06 -3.25
C ILE A 103 -0.23 8.68 -1.85
N VAL A 104 -1.18 9.54 -1.50
CA VAL A 104 -1.31 10.04 -0.12
C VAL A 104 -2.19 9.09 0.67
N SER A 105 -1.64 8.51 1.74
CA SER A 105 -2.34 7.56 2.60
C SER A 105 -3.00 8.27 3.79
N LEU A 106 -4.31 8.06 3.97
CA LEU A 106 -5.14 8.67 5.00
C LEU A 106 -5.81 7.61 5.85
N ALA A 107 -5.96 7.87 7.14
CA ALA A 107 -6.75 7.04 8.05
C ALA A 107 -7.57 7.89 9.01
N SER A 108 -8.78 7.46 9.26
CA SER A 108 -9.63 7.88 10.37
C SER A 108 -10.71 6.85 10.66
N ASN A 109 -11.19 6.85 11.89
CA ASN A 109 -12.39 6.11 12.31
C ASN A 109 -13.69 6.93 12.09
N TYR A 110 -13.55 8.20 11.68
CA TYR A 110 -14.65 9.14 11.45
C TYR A 110 -14.70 9.51 9.96
N ALA A 111 -15.85 9.29 9.34
CA ALA A 111 -16.03 9.60 7.92
C ALA A 111 -15.84 11.10 7.65
N GLU A 112 -16.29 11.95 8.56
CA GLU A 112 -16.20 13.41 8.46
C GLU A 112 -14.76 13.93 8.42
N GLU A 113 -13.84 13.28 9.16
CA GLU A 113 -12.41 13.60 9.09
C GLU A 113 -11.82 13.21 7.74
N LEU A 114 -12.16 12.02 7.21
CA LEU A 114 -11.76 11.61 5.87
C LEU A 114 -12.30 12.56 4.80
N GLU A 115 -13.57 12.98 4.91
CA GLU A 115 -14.19 13.95 3.99
C GLU A 115 -13.43 15.29 3.98
N THR A 116 -13.05 15.80 5.15
CA THR A 116 -12.27 17.03 5.31
C THR A 116 -10.89 16.91 4.67
N MET A 117 -10.16 15.83 4.95
CA MET A 117 -8.81 15.58 4.40
C MET A 117 -8.85 15.40 2.88
N VAL A 118 -9.79 14.61 2.36
CA VAL A 118 -9.94 14.36 0.92
C VAL A 118 -10.28 15.64 0.17
N LYS A 119 -11.20 16.46 0.69
CA LYS A 119 -11.56 17.76 0.10
C LYS A 119 -10.38 18.72 0.04
N ALA A 120 -9.57 18.80 1.10
CA ALA A 120 -8.39 19.66 1.14
C ALA A 120 -7.31 19.20 0.14
N LEU A 121 -7.18 17.89 -0.11
CA LEU A 121 -6.24 17.34 -1.07
C LEU A 121 -6.71 17.44 -2.52
N ASP A 122 -7.99 17.72 -2.80
CA ASP A 122 -8.53 17.71 -4.17
C ASP A 122 -7.85 18.74 -5.07
N THR A 123 -7.46 19.89 -4.53
CA THR A 123 -6.76 20.98 -5.25
C THR A 123 -5.26 20.77 -5.40
N ARG A 124 -4.69 19.75 -4.76
CA ARG A 124 -3.24 19.49 -4.72
C ARG A 124 -2.80 18.63 -5.92
N ASN A 125 -1.51 18.72 -6.29
CA ASN A 125 -0.95 17.98 -7.43
C ASN A 125 -0.68 16.51 -7.08
N ILE A 126 -1.67 15.81 -6.55
CA ILE A 126 -1.67 14.37 -6.21
C ILE A 126 -2.76 13.69 -7.04
N LYS A 127 -2.49 12.50 -7.56
CA LYS A 127 -3.45 11.76 -8.41
C LYS A 127 -4.15 10.62 -7.68
N PHE A 128 -3.55 10.10 -6.61
CA PHE A 128 -4.02 8.93 -5.89
C PHE A 128 -4.14 9.20 -4.39
N LEU A 129 -5.22 8.71 -3.80
CA LEU A 129 -5.44 8.68 -2.36
C LEU A 129 -5.62 7.22 -1.93
N GLU A 130 -4.88 6.78 -0.92
CA GLU A 130 -5.10 5.51 -0.23
C GLU A 130 -5.91 5.78 1.03
N ILE A 131 -7.09 5.18 1.16
CA ILE A 131 -7.87 5.20 2.40
C ILE A 131 -7.56 3.90 3.16
N ASN A 132 -6.87 4.03 4.27
CA ASN A 132 -6.42 2.91 5.07
C ASN A 132 -7.52 2.47 6.04
N PHE A 133 -8.33 1.51 5.63
CA PHE A 133 -9.38 0.91 6.46
C PHE A 133 -8.90 -0.27 7.32
N SER A 134 -7.61 -0.58 7.29
CA SER A 134 -7.04 -1.68 8.08
C SER A 134 -6.65 -1.31 9.51
N CYS A 135 -6.90 -0.07 9.95
CA CYS A 135 -6.54 0.37 11.29
C CYS A 135 -7.46 -0.25 12.36
N PRO A 136 -6.91 -1.03 13.31
CA PRO A 136 -7.71 -1.66 14.37
C PRO A 136 -8.02 -0.71 15.54
N ASN A 137 -7.53 0.53 15.49
CA ASN A 137 -7.69 1.51 16.56
C ASN A 137 -9.06 2.18 16.45
N VAL A 138 -10.06 1.56 17.05
CA VAL A 138 -11.40 2.13 17.21
C VAL A 138 -11.64 2.40 18.69
N ASP A 139 -12.34 3.48 19.01
CA ASP A 139 -12.83 3.72 20.37
C ASP A 139 -13.62 2.51 20.86
N LYS A 140 -13.49 2.18 22.14
CA LYS A 140 -14.22 1.06 22.75
C LYS A 140 -15.72 1.15 22.40
N GLY A 141 -16.24 0.09 21.77
CA GLY A 141 -17.63 -0.02 21.40
C GLY A 141 -18.00 0.41 19.96
N ARG A 142 -17.04 0.86 19.14
CA ARG A 142 -17.28 1.11 17.72
C ARG A 142 -16.69 0.00 16.84
N GLU A 143 -17.44 -0.38 15.82
CA GLU A 143 -16.97 -1.29 14.79
C GLU A 143 -16.11 -0.51 13.76
N PRO A 144 -14.91 -1.00 13.39
CA PRO A 144 -14.09 -0.36 12.37
C PRO A 144 -14.81 -0.23 11.02
N ILE A 145 -14.55 0.86 10.29
CA ILE A 145 -15.16 1.05 8.95
C ILE A 145 -14.78 -0.12 8.04
N GLY A 146 -13.52 -0.54 8.06
CA GLY A 146 -12.96 -1.52 7.15
C GLY A 146 -13.42 -2.97 7.33
N THR A 147 -14.25 -3.27 8.33
CA THR A 147 -14.79 -4.61 8.57
C THR A 147 -16.27 -4.75 8.19
N ASN A 148 -16.92 -3.64 7.82
CA ASN A 148 -18.35 -3.62 7.52
C ASN A 148 -18.61 -3.12 6.09
N PRO A 149 -19.12 -3.97 5.16
CA PRO A 149 -19.35 -3.59 3.77
C PRO A 149 -20.24 -2.35 3.60
N ASN A 150 -21.29 -2.20 4.42
CA ASN A 150 -22.19 -1.04 4.35
C ASN A 150 -21.47 0.26 4.75
N LYS A 151 -20.67 0.23 5.82
CA LYS A 151 -19.86 1.39 6.23
C LYS A 151 -18.86 1.77 5.17
N ILE A 152 -18.17 0.78 4.57
CA ILE A 152 -17.25 0.98 3.45
C ILE A 152 -17.97 1.67 2.29
N PHE A 153 -19.08 1.10 1.84
CA PHE A 153 -19.87 1.64 0.72
C PHE A 153 -20.27 3.10 0.97
N HIS A 154 -20.88 3.41 2.10
CA HIS A 154 -21.33 4.76 2.40
C HIS A 154 -20.19 5.75 2.54
N THR A 155 -19.08 5.38 3.19
CA THR A 155 -17.90 6.23 3.33
C THR A 155 -17.26 6.51 1.97
N VAL A 156 -16.94 5.49 1.20
CA VAL A 156 -16.31 5.65 -0.13
C VAL A 156 -17.20 6.46 -1.06
N LYS A 157 -18.51 6.22 -1.09
CA LYS A 157 -19.47 6.97 -1.91
C LYS A 157 -19.50 8.46 -1.56
N LYS A 158 -19.36 8.82 -0.29
CA LYS A 158 -19.23 10.22 0.14
C LYS A 158 -17.91 10.83 -0.33
N LEU A 159 -16.78 10.13 -0.12
CA LEU A 159 -15.47 10.60 -0.53
C LEU A 159 -15.38 10.83 -2.05
N LYS A 160 -15.94 9.94 -2.86
CA LYS A 160 -15.96 10.07 -4.31
C LYS A 160 -16.74 11.28 -4.83
N LYS A 161 -17.68 11.83 -4.08
CA LYS A 161 -18.36 13.08 -4.42
C LYS A 161 -17.50 14.33 -4.19
N LEU A 162 -16.46 14.22 -3.36
CA LEU A 162 -15.60 15.32 -2.93
C LEU A 162 -14.33 15.46 -3.78
N THR A 163 -13.97 14.44 -4.57
CA THR A 163 -12.73 14.44 -5.33
C THR A 163 -12.85 13.68 -6.66
N LYS A 164 -12.09 14.14 -7.66
CA LYS A 164 -11.86 13.43 -8.92
C LYS A 164 -10.62 12.53 -8.88
N LYS A 165 -9.88 12.52 -7.77
CA LYS A 165 -8.69 11.70 -7.60
C LYS A 165 -9.04 10.21 -7.54
N ASN A 166 -8.08 9.37 -7.90
CA ASN A 166 -8.23 7.93 -7.79
C ASN A 166 -8.17 7.52 -6.32
N ILE A 167 -9.23 6.91 -5.81
CA ILE A 167 -9.30 6.39 -4.44
C ILE A 167 -8.99 4.90 -4.44
N LEU A 168 -7.97 4.51 -3.69
CA LEU A 168 -7.59 3.12 -3.42
C LEU A 168 -7.94 2.79 -1.97
N ILE A 169 -8.54 1.64 -1.74
CA ILE A 169 -8.88 1.20 -0.40
C ILE A 169 -7.90 0.13 0.07
N LYS A 170 -7.21 0.40 1.19
CA LYS A 170 -6.28 -0.57 1.78
C LYS A 170 -6.96 -1.38 2.86
N PHE A 171 -6.97 -2.69 2.67
CA PHE A 171 -7.54 -3.66 3.59
C PHE A 171 -6.48 -4.42 4.38
N ALA A 172 -6.86 -4.91 5.57
CA ALA A 172 -6.14 -6.01 6.22
C ALA A 172 -6.55 -7.34 5.57
N PRO A 173 -5.75 -8.42 5.73
CA PRO A 173 -6.17 -9.75 5.36
C PRO A 173 -7.49 -10.12 6.06
N ALA A 174 -8.46 -10.62 5.29
CA ALA A 174 -9.77 -11.00 5.79
C ALA A 174 -10.38 -12.13 4.96
N ASP A 175 -11.13 -13.01 5.59
CA ASP A 175 -11.84 -14.09 4.90
C ASP A 175 -12.92 -13.54 3.96
N ALA A 176 -13.61 -12.46 4.37
CA ALA A 176 -14.64 -11.77 3.60
C ALA A 176 -14.08 -10.72 2.62
N ILE A 177 -12.82 -10.84 2.18
CA ILE A 177 -12.16 -9.80 1.36
C ILE A 177 -12.94 -9.46 0.09
N LEU A 178 -13.59 -10.41 -0.55
CA LEU A 178 -14.35 -10.19 -1.78
C LEU A 178 -15.56 -9.29 -1.55
N GLU A 179 -16.28 -9.46 -0.44
CA GLU A 179 -17.43 -8.62 -0.06
C GLU A 179 -16.99 -7.19 0.27
N LEU A 180 -15.88 -7.03 1.00
CA LEU A 180 -15.33 -5.73 1.36
C LEU A 180 -14.88 -4.96 0.12
N VAL A 181 -14.20 -5.65 -0.81
CA VAL A 181 -13.78 -5.08 -2.10
C VAL A 181 -15.00 -4.72 -2.95
N GLN A 182 -16.01 -5.60 -3.03
CA GLN A 182 -17.24 -5.33 -3.77
C GLN A 182 -17.90 -4.04 -3.27
N ALA A 183 -18.00 -3.85 -1.96
CA ALA A 183 -18.57 -2.64 -1.37
C ALA A 183 -17.80 -1.38 -1.76
N ALA A 184 -16.46 -1.43 -1.72
CA ALA A 184 -15.60 -0.31 -2.08
C ALA A 184 -15.73 0.06 -3.58
N ILE A 185 -15.67 -0.94 -4.47
CA ILE A 185 -15.73 -0.74 -5.92
C ILE A 185 -17.12 -0.25 -6.35
N SER A 186 -18.19 -0.84 -5.80
CA SER A 186 -19.57 -0.39 -6.06
C SER A 186 -19.84 1.04 -5.60
N ALA A 187 -19.07 1.54 -4.63
CA ALA A 187 -19.14 2.92 -4.17
C ALA A 187 -18.29 3.90 -5.00
N GLY A 188 -17.50 3.39 -5.97
CA GLY A 188 -16.70 4.18 -6.91
C GLY A 188 -15.19 4.24 -6.61
N ALA A 189 -14.67 3.39 -5.72
CA ALA A 189 -13.22 3.26 -5.58
C ALA A 189 -12.60 2.73 -6.89
N GLU A 190 -11.45 3.25 -7.28
CA GLU A 190 -10.73 2.82 -8.48
C GLU A 190 -9.94 1.54 -8.29
N GLY A 191 -9.68 1.16 -7.04
CA GLY A 191 -8.91 -0.04 -6.76
C GLY A 191 -8.66 -0.29 -5.29
N VAL A 192 -7.79 -1.25 -5.03
CA VAL A 192 -7.49 -1.72 -3.68
C VAL A 192 -5.99 -1.95 -3.46
N VAL A 193 -5.56 -1.86 -2.20
CA VAL A 193 -4.23 -2.27 -1.74
C VAL A 193 -4.39 -3.50 -0.86
N LEU A 194 -3.83 -4.62 -1.31
CA LEU A 194 -3.90 -5.95 -0.70
C LEU A 194 -2.50 -6.46 -0.37
N SER A 195 -2.15 -6.52 0.89
CA SER A 195 -2.93 -6.09 2.05
C SER A 195 -2.02 -5.43 3.09
N ASN A 196 -2.61 -4.89 4.15
CA ASN A 196 -1.89 -4.59 5.37
C ASN A 196 -1.52 -5.90 6.10
N CYS A 197 -0.76 -5.80 7.19
CA CYS A 197 -0.25 -6.94 7.95
C CYS A 197 -1.36 -7.70 8.68
N PRO A 198 -1.38 -9.04 8.67
CA PRO A 198 -2.17 -9.85 9.59
C PRO A 198 -1.72 -9.64 11.03
N LYS A 199 -2.59 -9.91 11.99
CA LYS A 199 -2.24 -9.80 13.41
C LYS A 199 -1.31 -10.92 13.84
N GLY A 200 -0.30 -10.58 14.65
CA GLY A 200 0.64 -11.51 15.26
C GLY A 200 1.00 -11.12 16.68
N MET A 201 1.55 -12.06 17.44
CA MET A 201 2.02 -11.88 18.82
C MET A 201 3.34 -12.62 19.04
N LYS A 202 4.18 -12.10 19.95
CA LYS A 202 5.33 -12.80 20.50
C LYS A 202 5.35 -12.67 22.01
N ILE A 203 5.59 -13.79 22.70
CA ILE A 203 5.71 -13.85 24.17
C ILE A 203 7.18 -14.07 24.53
N ASP A 204 7.67 -13.31 25.50
CA ASP A 204 8.94 -13.59 26.15
C ASP A 204 8.74 -14.69 27.18
N ILE A 205 9.36 -15.83 26.95
CA ILE A 205 9.23 -17.02 27.81
C ILE A 205 9.86 -16.84 29.20
N ASN A 206 10.81 -15.91 29.35
CA ASN A 206 11.47 -15.64 30.64
C ASN A 206 10.59 -14.75 31.53
N THR A 207 9.97 -13.71 30.93
CA THR A 207 9.08 -12.80 31.68
C THR A 207 7.63 -13.27 31.66
N MET A 208 7.28 -14.26 30.83
CA MET A 208 5.92 -14.78 30.61
C MET A 208 4.92 -13.69 30.20
N LYS A 209 5.38 -12.68 29.43
CA LYS A 209 4.59 -11.53 29.00
C LYS A 209 4.73 -11.28 27.48
N PRO A 210 3.75 -10.63 26.83
CA PRO A 210 3.92 -10.12 25.49
C PRO A 210 5.11 -9.17 25.40
N ILE A 211 5.92 -9.29 24.33
CA ILE A 211 7.09 -8.41 24.15
C ILE A 211 6.64 -7.00 23.77
N LEU A 212 5.67 -6.89 22.85
CA LEU A 212 5.16 -5.59 22.47
C LEU A 212 4.28 -5.00 23.57
N LYS A 213 4.42 -3.71 23.83
CA LYS A 213 3.66 -3.03 24.88
C LYS A 213 2.15 -3.11 24.65
N ARG A 214 1.70 -3.19 23.38
CA ARG A 214 0.29 -3.37 23.00
C ARG A 214 -0.07 -4.85 22.77
N GLU A 215 0.68 -5.79 23.34
CA GLU A 215 0.47 -7.24 23.29
C GLU A 215 0.61 -7.84 21.88
N PHE A 216 -0.06 -7.28 20.86
CA PHE A 216 -0.04 -7.74 19.47
C PHE A 216 0.28 -6.62 18.49
N GLY A 217 0.65 -6.98 17.27
CA GLY A 217 0.93 -6.04 16.17
C GLY A 217 0.66 -6.65 14.81
N GLY A 218 1.05 -5.94 13.77
CA GLY A 218 1.01 -6.43 12.40
C GLY A 218 2.23 -7.28 12.09
N PHE A 219 2.03 -8.51 11.60
CA PHE A 219 3.10 -9.39 11.15
C PHE A 219 3.49 -9.05 9.72
N ALA A 220 4.73 -8.65 9.50
CA ALA A 220 5.30 -8.29 8.20
C ALA A 220 6.54 -9.14 7.91
N GLY A 221 6.78 -9.44 6.63
CA GLY A 221 7.93 -10.23 6.20
C GLY A 221 7.57 -11.32 5.19
N PRO A 222 8.54 -12.10 4.69
CA PRO A 222 8.33 -13.11 3.66
C PRO A 222 7.25 -14.14 3.99
N ALA A 223 7.08 -14.49 5.27
CA ALA A 223 6.11 -15.49 5.69
C ALA A 223 4.65 -15.13 5.42
N ILE A 224 4.30 -13.84 5.22
CA ILE A 224 2.92 -13.45 4.90
C ILE A 224 2.60 -13.48 3.40
N LYS A 225 3.60 -13.61 2.52
CA LYS A 225 3.41 -13.57 1.06
C LYS A 225 2.33 -14.54 0.57
N PRO A 226 2.30 -15.82 0.94
CA PRO A 226 1.29 -16.76 0.46
C PRO A 226 -0.15 -16.32 0.76
N ILE A 227 -0.38 -15.69 1.92
CA ILE A 227 -1.71 -15.20 2.34
C ILE A 227 -2.14 -14.03 1.45
N THR A 228 -1.27 -13.04 1.30
CA THR A 228 -1.58 -11.81 0.56
C THR A 228 -1.63 -12.06 -0.95
N LEU A 229 -0.78 -12.92 -1.48
CA LEU A 229 -0.79 -13.36 -2.87
C LEU A 229 -2.12 -14.04 -3.24
N ASN A 230 -2.61 -14.94 -2.39
CA ASN A 230 -3.91 -15.58 -2.57
C ASN A 230 -5.05 -14.56 -2.62
N GLN A 231 -5.04 -13.53 -1.76
CA GLN A 231 -6.06 -12.48 -1.80
C GLN A 231 -6.03 -11.69 -3.11
N VAL A 232 -4.84 -11.33 -3.61
CA VAL A 232 -4.69 -10.66 -4.90
C VAL A 232 -5.27 -11.53 -6.02
N TYR A 233 -4.94 -12.81 -6.02
CA TYR A 233 -5.44 -13.77 -7.02
C TYR A 233 -6.96 -13.87 -7.01
N GLN A 234 -7.58 -14.05 -5.83
CA GLN A 234 -9.04 -14.15 -5.69
C GLN A 234 -9.74 -12.86 -6.11
N VAL A 235 -9.23 -11.71 -5.66
CA VAL A 235 -9.82 -10.40 -6.00
C VAL A 235 -9.70 -10.14 -7.50
N ARG A 236 -8.57 -10.41 -8.15
CA ARG A 236 -8.42 -10.24 -9.59
C ARG A 236 -9.31 -11.20 -10.38
N LYS A 237 -9.53 -12.41 -9.90
CA LYS A 237 -10.43 -13.37 -10.53
C LYS A 237 -11.86 -12.83 -10.64
N GLN A 238 -12.33 -12.10 -9.62
CA GLN A 238 -13.68 -11.51 -9.58
C GLN A 238 -13.75 -10.11 -10.22
N PHE A 239 -12.73 -9.27 -10.00
CA PHE A 239 -12.72 -7.85 -10.42
C PHE A 239 -11.65 -7.63 -11.49
N LYS A 240 -12.04 -7.63 -12.78
CA LYS A 240 -11.08 -7.58 -13.90
C LYS A 240 -10.46 -6.20 -14.13
N ASP A 241 -11.21 -5.10 -13.92
CA ASP A 241 -10.88 -3.76 -14.40
C ASP A 241 -10.49 -2.76 -13.30
N ILE A 242 -10.19 -3.24 -12.08
CA ILE A 242 -9.76 -2.40 -10.97
C ILE A 242 -8.23 -2.34 -10.85
N MET A 243 -7.68 -1.28 -10.27
CA MET A 243 -6.29 -1.27 -9.84
C MET A 243 -6.10 -2.16 -8.60
N ILE A 244 -5.13 -3.06 -8.63
CA ILE A 244 -4.70 -3.83 -7.46
C ILE A 244 -3.22 -3.53 -7.22
N ILE A 245 -2.91 -3.00 -6.03
CA ILE A 245 -1.54 -2.96 -5.52
C ILE A 245 -1.39 -4.15 -4.57
N GLY A 246 -0.64 -5.17 -4.99
CA GLY A 246 -0.33 -6.33 -4.16
C GLY A 246 0.85 -6.02 -3.25
N THR A 247 0.73 -6.25 -1.94
CA THR A 247 1.81 -5.99 -0.98
C THR A 247 1.79 -7.02 0.15
N GLY A 248 2.97 -7.45 0.56
CA GLY A 248 3.20 -8.41 1.64
C GLY A 248 4.29 -9.41 1.29
N GLY A 249 5.40 -9.37 2.02
CA GLY A 249 6.49 -10.34 1.91
C GLY A 249 7.39 -10.23 0.68
N VAL A 250 7.31 -9.16 -0.08
CA VAL A 250 8.13 -8.95 -1.28
C VAL A 250 9.52 -8.48 -0.88
N ILE A 251 10.56 -9.26 -1.23
CA ILE A 251 11.97 -8.97 -0.95
C ILE A 251 12.89 -9.19 -2.17
N ASN A 252 12.38 -9.78 -3.26
CA ASN A 252 13.13 -10.04 -4.48
C ASN A 252 12.21 -9.94 -5.71
N HIS A 253 12.78 -10.07 -6.91
CA HIS A 253 12.04 -9.94 -8.17
C HIS A 253 11.08 -11.12 -8.44
N GLU A 254 11.37 -12.31 -7.93
CA GLU A 254 10.51 -13.48 -8.09
C GLU A 254 9.21 -13.27 -7.32
N ASP A 255 9.29 -12.72 -6.09
CA ASP A 255 8.10 -12.33 -5.33
C ASP A 255 7.25 -11.32 -6.10
N ALA A 256 7.88 -10.31 -6.72
CA ALA A 256 7.19 -9.32 -7.51
C ALA A 256 6.53 -9.92 -8.77
N LEU A 257 7.18 -10.85 -9.45
CA LEU A 257 6.62 -11.58 -10.59
C LEU A 257 5.39 -12.40 -10.20
N GLU A 258 5.43 -13.10 -9.06
CA GLU A 258 4.27 -13.85 -8.58
C GLU A 258 3.05 -12.94 -8.40
N TYR A 259 3.21 -11.75 -7.81
CA TYR A 259 2.13 -10.78 -7.67
C TYR A 259 1.60 -10.28 -9.03
N ILE A 260 2.49 -9.97 -9.97
CA ILE A 260 2.10 -9.54 -11.33
C ILE A 260 1.33 -10.67 -12.04
N MET A 261 1.81 -11.91 -11.97
CA MET A 261 1.16 -13.08 -12.55
C MET A 261 -0.19 -13.39 -11.90
N ALA A 262 -0.32 -13.16 -10.58
CA ALA A 262 -1.59 -13.28 -9.86
C ALA A 262 -2.59 -12.18 -10.21
N GLY A 263 -2.14 -11.08 -10.83
CA GLY A 263 -2.99 -10.00 -11.31
C GLY A 263 -2.91 -8.68 -10.53
N ALA A 264 -1.85 -8.48 -9.75
CA ALA A 264 -1.54 -7.16 -9.22
C ALA A 264 -1.05 -6.25 -10.35
N ASN A 265 -1.64 -5.05 -10.49
CA ASN A 265 -1.13 -4.03 -11.42
C ASN A 265 0.21 -3.48 -10.93
N LEU A 266 0.35 -3.33 -9.63
CA LEU A 266 1.54 -2.80 -8.99
C LEU A 266 1.89 -3.65 -7.77
N VAL A 267 3.16 -3.62 -7.38
CA VAL A 267 3.71 -4.42 -6.28
C VAL A 267 4.30 -3.49 -5.22
N GLY A 268 3.71 -3.53 -4.03
CA GLY A 268 4.10 -2.69 -2.90
C GLY A 268 5.22 -3.35 -2.06
N ILE A 269 6.33 -2.63 -1.89
CA ILE A 269 7.45 -3.06 -1.07
C ILE A 269 7.40 -2.30 0.25
N GLY A 270 7.15 -3.03 1.35
CA GLY A 270 7.16 -2.50 2.72
C GLY A 270 8.34 -3.03 3.51
N PHE A 271 8.25 -4.26 3.99
CA PHE A 271 9.29 -4.91 4.81
C PHE A 271 10.67 -4.92 4.12
N GLY A 272 10.72 -5.12 2.80
CA GLY A 272 11.97 -5.10 2.04
C GLY A 272 12.76 -3.81 2.21
N VAL A 273 12.10 -2.64 2.26
CA VAL A 273 12.78 -1.34 2.49
C VAL A 273 13.42 -1.26 3.87
N MET A 274 12.85 -1.95 4.87
CA MET A 274 13.43 -2.00 6.22
C MET A 274 14.64 -2.92 6.31
N LEU A 275 14.68 -3.99 5.47
CA LEU A 275 15.83 -4.90 5.40
C LEU A 275 17.01 -4.21 4.72
N ASP A 276 16.76 -3.62 3.55
CA ASP A 276 17.75 -2.89 2.77
C ASP A 276 17.02 -1.86 1.88
N PRO A 277 17.33 -0.56 2.01
CA PRO A 277 16.72 0.50 1.22
C PRO A 277 16.93 0.33 -0.29
N PHE A 278 17.94 -0.44 -0.73
CA PHE A 278 18.23 -0.71 -2.14
C PHE A 278 17.34 -1.82 -2.75
N ILE A 279 16.65 -2.64 -1.96
CA ILE A 279 15.81 -3.74 -2.46
C ILE A 279 14.83 -3.27 -3.56
N PRO A 280 14.11 -2.15 -3.46
CA PRO A 280 13.22 -1.72 -4.54
C PRO A 280 13.93 -1.51 -5.87
N ILE A 281 15.14 -0.95 -5.85
CA ILE A 281 15.96 -0.70 -7.05
C ILE A 281 16.48 -2.02 -7.62
N GLN A 282 16.98 -2.90 -6.76
CA GLN A 282 17.47 -4.23 -7.16
C GLN A 282 16.34 -5.05 -7.82
N ILE A 283 15.13 -5.00 -7.27
CA ILE A 283 13.96 -5.68 -7.86
C ILE A 283 13.67 -5.12 -9.27
N ILE A 284 13.69 -3.81 -9.47
CA ILE A 284 13.45 -3.20 -10.77
C ILE A 284 14.50 -3.66 -11.79
N GLU A 285 15.77 -3.63 -11.43
CA GLU A 285 16.89 -4.06 -12.30
C GLU A 285 16.78 -5.55 -12.65
N GLN A 286 16.47 -6.39 -11.67
CA GLN A 286 16.30 -7.83 -11.86
C GLN A 286 15.05 -8.15 -12.71
N LEU A 287 13.93 -7.43 -12.52
CA LEU A 287 12.76 -7.55 -13.38
C LEU A 287 13.10 -7.17 -14.83
N GLU A 288 13.79 -6.05 -15.07
CA GLU A 288 14.22 -5.67 -16.41
C GLU A 288 15.08 -6.75 -17.06
N GLN A 289 16.05 -7.31 -16.33
CA GLN A 289 16.88 -8.39 -16.81
C GLN A 289 16.06 -9.65 -17.12
N TRP A 290 15.16 -10.04 -16.24
CA TRP A 290 14.30 -11.22 -16.40
C TRP A 290 13.43 -11.12 -17.66
N PHE A 291 12.83 -9.95 -17.92
CA PHE A 291 12.01 -9.68 -19.11
C PHE A 291 12.84 -9.66 -20.39
N LYS A 292 14.02 -8.99 -20.36
CA LYS A 292 14.94 -8.92 -21.53
C LYS A 292 15.42 -10.31 -21.96
N LEU A 293 15.84 -11.14 -21.01
CA LEU A 293 16.33 -12.49 -21.28
C LEU A 293 15.27 -13.41 -21.93
N ARG A 294 13.99 -13.14 -21.69
CA ARG A 294 12.87 -13.93 -22.20
C ARG A 294 12.17 -13.28 -23.40
N ASN A 295 12.62 -12.12 -23.82
CA ASN A 295 11.94 -11.32 -24.85
C ASN A 295 10.48 -11.06 -24.53
N LEU A 296 10.17 -10.77 -23.25
CA LEU A 296 8.84 -10.50 -22.71
C LEU A 296 8.74 -9.04 -22.27
N ASN A 297 7.53 -8.60 -21.97
CA ASN A 297 7.23 -7.32 -21.34
C ASN A 297 6.18 -7.50 -20.23
N TYR A 298 5.90 -6.46 -19.46
CA TYR A 298 4.94 -6.47 -18.37
C TYR A 298 3.57 -7.03 -18.80
N SER A 299 3.00 -6.53 -19.89
CA SER A 299 1.66 -6.94 -20.36
C SER A 299 1.58 -8.40 -20.78
N SER A 300 2.68 -8.98 -21.24
CA SER A 300 2.73 -10.40 -21.62
C SER A 300 2.74 -11.36 -20.43
N VAL A 301 2.98 -10.84 -19.20
CA VAL A 301 3.09 -11.63 -17.96
C VAL A 301 1.93 -11.34 -17.00
N PHE A 302 1.36 -10.13 -17.07
CA PHE A 302 0.26 -9.71 -16.23
C PHE A 302 -0.93 -10.69 -16.28
N CYS A 303 -1.43 -11.13 -15.13
CA CYS A 303 -2.55 -12.08 -14.96
C CYS A 303 -2.32 -13.50 -15.53
N LYS A 304 -1.12 -13.88 -15.92
CA LYS A 304 -0.90 -15.19 -16.57
C LYS A 304 -1.25 -16.40 -15.68
N ALA A 305 -1.12 -16.27 -14.36
CA ALA A 305 -1.52 -17.35 -13.45
C ALA A 305 -3.05 -17.59 -13.42
N GLN A 306 -3.86 -16.70 -14.01
CA GLN A 306 -5.33 -16.82 -14.06
C GLN A 306 -5.85 -17.38 -15.39
N SER A 307 -4.96 -17.72 -16.32
CA SER A 307 -5.30 -18.17 -17.68
C SER A 307 -5.51 -19.69 -17.77
N LEU A 308 -6.00 -20.34 -16.70
CA LEU A 308 -6.35 -21.77 -16.70
C LEU A 308 -7.81 -21.97 -17.05
#